data_ddd8b5532089097b1b974bd5cadb3ce5
#
_entry.id   ddd8b5532089097b1b974bd5cadb3ce5
#
_cell.length_a   1.000
_cell.length_b   1.000
_cell.length_c   1.000
_cell.angle_alpha   90.00
_cell.angle_beta   90.00
_cell.angle_gamma   90.00
#
_symmetry.space_group_name_H-M   'P 1'
#
loop_
_entity.id
_entity.type
_entity.pdbx_description
1 polymer ?
#
loop_
_entity_poly.entity_id
_entity_poly.type
_entity_poly.pdbx_seq_one_letter_code
_entity_poly.pdbx_strand_id
1 'polypeptide(L)'
;MSLAKQLIAKIEPNPQQTISQLGAPMVGMMQQMGIKDPERAQVIVREALMPMLSEHIGGLTDRAAAAYAETLSVEDLKAIIAFYDTKAGQDLIKAQPMLAQRRVQGMTAWMGEMQPEMQTKIAAVMKQHGWDKAN
;
A
#
# COMPACT_ATOMS: atom_id res chain seq x y z
N MET A 1 -12.79 18.80 14.70
CA MET A 1 -12.31 17.76 13.78
C MET A 1 -13.37 16.66 13.69
N SER A 2 -13.71 16.21 12.50
CA SER A 2 -14.70 15.14 12.33
C SER A 2 -14.19 13.82 12.90
N LEU A 3 -15.13 12.91 13.24
CA LEU A 3 -14.78 11.59 13.77
C LEU A 3 -13.90 10.80 12.79
N ALA A 4 -14.22 10.88 11.50
CA ALA A 4 -13.44 10.20 10.47
C ALA A 4 -12.00 10.72 10.41
N LYS A 5 -11.80 12.03 10.52
CA LYS A 5 -10.45 12.63 10.56
C LYS A 5 -9.70 12.23 11.83
N GLN A 6 -10.40 12.18 12.98
CA GLN A 6 -9.81 11.71 14.22
C GLN A 6 -9.33 10.26 14.10
N LEU A 7 -10.13 9.41 13.48
CA LEU A 7 -9.76 8.02 13.25
C LEU A 7 -8.51 7.91 12.37
N ILE A 8 -8.47 8.64 11.26
CA ILE A 8 -7.33 8.62 10.36
C ILE A 8 -6.06 9.11 11.05
N ALA A 9 -6.16 10.15 11.87
CA ALA A 9 -5.02 10.65 12.64
C ALA A 9 -4.45 9.59 13.61
N LYS A 10 -5.28 8.69 14.10
CA LYS A 10 -4.84 7.60 14.97
C LYS A 10 -4.21 6.44 14.18
N ILE A 11 -4.78 6.13 13.03
CA ILE A 11 -4.29 5.03 12.15
C ILE A 11 -2.99 5.46 11.47
N GLU A 12 -2.91 6.69 11.02
CA GLU A 12 -1.77 7.25 10.30
C GLU A 12 -1.23 8.49 11.01
N PRO A 13 -0.52 8.31 12.13
CA PRO A 13 -0.02 9.45 12.89
C PRO A 13 1.10 10.23 12.20
N ASN A 14 1.73 9.63 11.17
CA ASN A 14 2.82 10.28 10.44
C ASN A 14 2.60 10.21 8.94
N PRO A 15 1.88 11.19 8.34
CA PRO A 15 1.66 11.24 6.90
C PRO A 15 2.94 11.35 6.07
N GLN A 16 3.99 11.93 6.64
CA GLN A 16 5.28 12.06 5.94
C GLN A 16 5.91 10.69 5.64
N GLN A 17 5.68 9.72 6.48
CA GLN A 17 6.14 8.36 6.25
C GLN A 17 5.47 7.76 5.01
N THR A 18 4.17 7.97 4.86
CA THR A 18 3.42 7.53 3.68
C THR A 18 3.98 8.19 2.42
N ILE A 19 4.24 9.50 2.47
CA ILE A 19 4.84 10.23 1.35
C ILE A 19 6.20 9.64 0.98
N SER A 20 7.03 9.37 1.99
CA SER A 20 8.36 8.80 1.76
C SER A 20 8.31 7.45 1.05
N GLN A 21 7.29 6.65 1.33
CA GLN A 21 7.12 5.35 0.69
C GLN A 21 6.77 5.45 -0.79
N LEU A 22 6.26 6.59 -1.23
CA LEU A 22 5.91 6.83 -2.64
C LEU A 22 7.11 7.20 -3.50
N GLY A 23 8.25 7.52 -2.89
CA GLY A 23 9.44 7.97 -3.63
C GLY A 23 9.92 6.99 -4.68
N ALA A 24 10.13 5.72 -4.31
CA ALA A 24 10.63 4.71 -5.23
C ALA A 24 9.67 4.42 -6.40
N PRO A 25 8.34 4.23 -6.16
CA PRO A 25 7.41 4.09 -7.28
C PRO A 25 7.38 5.31 -8.21
N MET A 26 7.56 6.51 -7.67
CA MET A 26 7.57 7.73 -8.48
C MET A 26 8.83 7.81 -9.36
N VAL A 27 9.97 7.34 -8.89
CA VAL A 27 11.18 7.24 -9.71
C VAL A 27 10.90 6.33 -10.92
N GLY A 28 10.28 5.17 -10.70
CA GLY A 28 9.89 4.26 -11.77
C GLY A 28 8.94 4.92 -12.77
N MET A 29 7.98 5.69 -12.29
CA MET A 29 7.07 6.43 -13.16
C MET A 29 7.81 7.47 -14.01
N MET A 30 8.77 8.17 -13.44
CA MET A 30 9.59 9.14 -14.17
C MET A 30 10.36 8.46 -15.30
N GLN A 31 10.89 7.28 -15.05
CA GLN A 31 11.60 6.51 -16.08
C GLN A 31 10.68 6.13 -17.23
N GLN A 32 9.45 5.75 -16.94
CA GLN A 32 8.44 5.44 -17.96
C GLN A 32 8.06 6.68 -18.77
N MET A 33 8.10 7.86 -18.17
CA MET A 33 7.79 9.13 -18.83
C MET A 33 8.94 9.66 -19.68
N GLY A 34 10.07 8.95 -19.74
CA GLY A 34 11.18 9.31 -20.59
C GLY A 34 12.43 9.83 -19.87
N ILE A 35 12.35 9.99 -18.55
CA ILE A 35 13.51 10.39 -17.73
C ILE A 35 14.23 9.11 -17.31
N LYS A 36 15.11 8.62 -18.21
CA LYS A 36 15.73 7.30 -18.02
C LYS A 36 16.92 7.30 -17.07
N ASP A 37 17.51 8.46 -16.83
CA ASP A 37 18.63 8.60 -15.89
C ASP A 37 18.11 8.49 -14.45
N PRO A 38 18.49 7.42 -13.69
CA PRO A 38 17.98 7.24 -12.33
C PRO A 38 18.31 8.39 -11.38
N GLU A 39 19.51 9.00 -11.52
CA GLU A 39 19.90 10.13 -10.68
C GLU A 39 19.02 11.34 -10.92
N ARG A 40 18.75 11.65 -12.18
CA ARG A 40 17.86 12.77 -12.53
C ARG A 40 16.44 12.52 -12.04
N ALA A 41 15.93 11.31 -12.20
CA ALA A 41 14.61 10.93 -11.70
C ALA A 41 14.53 11.13 -10.18
N GLN A 42 15.54 10.68 -9.44
CA GLN A 42 15.57 10.84 -7.98
C GLN A 42 15.61 12.31 -7.56
N VAL A 43 16.39 13.13 -8.26
CA VAL A 43 16.46 14.57 -7.98
C VAL A 43 15.11 15.24 -8.21
N ILE A 44 14.43 14.93 -9.31
CA ILE A 44 13.11 15.48 -9.62
C ILE A 44 12.10 15.07 -8.55
N VAL A 45 12.08 13.78 -8.17
CA VAL A 45 11.19 13.28 -7.13
C VAL A 45 11.45 14.01 -5.81
N ARG A 46 12.71 14.09 -5.38
CA ARG A 46 13.07 14.70 -4.11
C ARG A 46 12.80 16.20 -4.07
N GLU A 47 13.14 16.92 -5.13
CA GLU A 47 13.13 18.40 -5.12
C GLU A 47 11.80 18.99 -5.59
N ALA A 48 11.03 18.27 -6.41
CA ALA A 48 9.79 18.79 -6.97
C ALA A 48 8.55 17.99 -6.51
N LEU A 49 8.57 16.67 -6.63
CA LEU A 49 7.38 15.87 -6.42
C LEU A 49 7.08 15.60 -4.95
N MET A 50 8.10 15.33 -4.14
CA MET A 50 7.91 15.08 -2.71
C MET A 50 7.39 16.32 -1.98
N PRO A 51 7.94 17.53 -2.21
CA PRO A 51 7.35 18.74 -1.64
C PRO A 51 5.92 18.99 -2.11
N MET A 52 5.63 18.75 -3.39
CA MET A 52 4.27 18.86 -3.93
C MET A 52 3.31 17.93 -3.21
N LEU A 53 3.70 16.67 -3.00
CA LEU A 53 2.88 15.70 -2.27
C LEU A 53 2.64 16.15 -0.83
N SER A 54 3.67 16.69 -0.17
CA SER A 54 3.54 17.19 1.19
C SER A 54 2.53 18.34 1.29
N GLU A 55 2.49 19.20 0.28
CA GLU A 55 1.51 20.29 0.22
C GLU A 55 0.08 19.78 0.01
N HIS A 56 -0.08 18.67 -0.72
CA HIS A 56 -1.40 18.16 -1.08
C HIS A 56 -1.88 16.99 -0.22
N ILE A 57 -1.09 16.56 0.77
CA ILE A 57 -1.44 15.39 1.61
C ILE A 57 -2.77 15.58 2.34
N GLY A 58 -3.12 16.83 2.68
CA GLY A 58 -4.40 17.13 3.32
C GLY A 58 -5.60 16.70 2.45
N GLY A 59 -5.50 16.86 1.14
CA GLY A 59 -6.55 16.41 0.21
C GLY A 59 -6.73 14.91 0.23
N LEU A 60 -5.65 14.14 0.34
CA LEU A 60 -5.72 12.69 0.46
C LEU A 60 -6.37 12.29 1.79
N THR A 61 -5.99 12.94 2.88
CA THR A 61 -6.59 12.71 4.20
C THR A 61 -8.09 13.01 4.18
N ASP A 62 -8.50 14.10 3.53
CA ASP A 62 -9.92 14.47 3.43
C ASP A 62 -10.72 13.41 2.66
N ARG A 63 -10.16 12.88 1.57
CA ARG A 63 -10.81 11.82 0.80
C ARG A 63 -10.93 10.52 1.59
N ALA A 64 -9.89 10.16 2.31
CA ALA A 64 -9.92 9.00 3.19
C ALA A 64 -10.97 9.17 4.28
N ALA A 65 -11.02 10.36 4.91
CA ALA A 65 -12.03 10.66 5.93
C ALA A 65 -13.43 10.56 5.38
N ALA A 66 -13.68 11.08 4.17
CA ALA A 66 -14.99 10.99 3.52
C ALA A 66 -15.38 9.54 3.28
N ALA A 67 -14.44 8.69 2.84
CA ALA A 67 -14.70 7.27 2.61
C ALA A 67 -15.12 6.57 3.91
N TYR A 68 -14.42 6.82 5.01
CA TYR A 68 -14.80 6.26 6.30
C TYR A 68 -16.16 6.78 6.77
N ALA A 69 -16.44 8.08 6.62
CA ALA A 69 -17.70 8.67 7.03
C ALA A 69 -18.89 8.14 6.23
N GLU A 70 -18.69 7.83 4.97
CA GLU A 70 -19.74 7.28 4.10
C GLU A 70 -19.99 5.80 4.35
N THR A 71 -18.97 5.07 4.80
CA THR A 71 -19.01 3.60 4.92
C THR A 71 -19.41 3.16 6.32
N LEU A 72 -19.01 3.90 7.36
CA LEU A 72 -19.21 3.52 8.76
C LEU A 72 -20.17 4.48 9.45
N SER A 73 -20.95 3.97 10.40
CA SER A 73 -21.83 4.78 11.22
C SER A 73 -21.02 5.63 12.22
N VAL A 74 -21.65 6.67 12.77
CA VAL A 74 -21.04 7.48 13.83
C VAL A 74 -20.69 6.60 15.03
N GLU A 75 -21.56 5.65 15.39
CA GLU A 75 -21.31 4.73 16.50
C GLU A 75 -20.09 3.85 16.25
N ASP A 76 -19.98 3.32 15.02
CA ASP A 76 -18.82 2.51 14.65
C ASP A 76 -17.53 3.33 14.69
N LEU A 77 -17.54 4.55 14.15
CA LEU A 77 -16.38 5.43 14.19
C LEU A 77 -15.93 5.71 15.63
N LYS A 78 -16.87 6.01 16.53
CA LYS A 78 -16.56 6.24 17.95
C LYS A 78 -15.95 5.01 18.60
N ALA A 79 -16.52 3.83 18.34
CA ALA A 79 -16.03 2.57 18.90
C ALA A 79 -14.62 2.23 18.40
N ILE A 80 -14.36 2.44 17.13
CA ILE A 80 -13.03 2.18 16.54
C ILE A 80 -12.00 3.16 17.10
N ILE A 81 -12.35 4.45 17.24
CA ILE A 81 -11.46 5.43 17.85
C ILE A 81 -11.12 5.02 19.29
N ALA A 82 -12.14 4.61 20.06
CA ALA A 82 -11.92 4.15 21.43
C ALA A 82 -11.00 2.93 21.48
N PHE A 83 -11.16 2.00 20.54
CA PHE A 83 -10.26 0.84 20.43
C PHE A 83 -8.81 1.27 20.18
N TYR A 84 -8.58 2.20 19.25
CA TYR A 84 -7.22 2.66 18.96
C TYR A 84 -6.61 3.47 20.11
N ASP A 85 -7.40 3.96 21.05
CA ASP A 85 -6.89 4.59 22.27
C ASP A 85 -6.44 3.57 23.33
N THR A 86 -6.82 2.30 23.19
CA THR A 86 -6.37 1.23 24.10
C THR A 86 -4.93 0.86 23.80
N LYS A 87 -4.29 0.18 24.77
CA LYS A 87 -2.94 -0.37 24.57
C LYS A 87 -2.89 -1.32 23.37
N ALA A 88 -3.88 -2.21 23.25
CA ALA A 88 -3.95 -3.16 22.15
C ALA A 88 -4.06 -2.43 20.79
N GLY A 89 -4.87 -1.39 20.72
CA GLY A 89 -5.01 -0.57 19.50
C GLY A 89 -3.72 0.12 19.13
N GLN A 90 -3.01 0.69 20.10
CA GLN A 90 -1.71 1.33 19.87
C GLN A 90 -0.67 0.31 19.42
N ASP A 91 -0.65 -0.85 20.03
CA ASP A 91 0.26 -1.93 19.66
C ASP A 91 -0.02 -2.39 18.22
N LEU A 92 -1.29 -2.48 17.83
CA LEU A 92 -1.68 -2.85 16.47
C LEU A 92 -1.15 -1.84 15.44
N ILE A 93 -1.32 -0.53 15.72
CA ILE A 93 -0.81 0.52 14.83
C ILE A 93 0.70 0.36 14.64
N LYS A 94 1.44 0.16 15.73
CA LYS A 94 2.89 0.00 15.68
C LYS A 94 3.31 -1.26 14.94
N ALA A 95 2.49 -2.32 15.02
CA ALA A 95 2.78 -3.60 14.39
C ALA A 95 2.41 -3.64 12.91
N GLN A 96 1.58 -2.71 12.40
CA GLN A 96 1.09 -2.74 11.03
C GLN A 96 2.19 -2.88 9.97
N PRO A 97 3.29 -2.11 10.00
CA PRO A 97 4.34 -2.28 9.01
C PRO A 97 4.95 -3.67 9.02
N MET A 98 5.19 -4.22 10.20
CA MET A 98 5.74 -5.57 10.35
C MET A 98 4.74 -6.63 9.88
N LEU A 99 3.46 -6.46 10.22
CA LEU A 99 2.40 -7.38 9.79
C LEU A 99 2.26 -7.38 8.27
N ALA A 100 2.31 -6.20 7.64
CA ALA A 100 2.25 -6.08 6.19
C ALA A 100 3.43 -6.81 5.53
N GLN A 101 4.63 -6.63 6.07
CA GLN A 101 5.83 -7.29 5.55
C GLN A 101 5.73 -8.81 5.69
N ARG A 102 5.30 -9.30 6.87
CA ARG A 102 5.14 -10.74 7.10
C ARG A 102 4.05 -11.34 6.23
N ARG A 103 3.00 -10.59 5.93
CA ARG A 103 1.96 -11.04 5.02
C ARG A 103 2.51 -11.27 3.61
N VAL A 104 3.34 -10.33 3.12
CA VAL A 104 3.99 -10.47 1.81
C VAL A 104 4.94 -11.67 1.81
N GLN A 105 5.75 -11.83 2.85
CA GLN A 105 6.65 -12.97 2.99
C GLN A 105 5.88 -14.30 3.01
N GLY A 106 4.78 -14.34 3.76
CA GLY A 106 3.91 -15.51 3.83
C GLY A 106 3.30 -15.87 2.49
N MET A 107 2.84 -14.88 1.75
CA MET A 107 2.29 -15.07 0.42
C MET A 107 3.35 -15.62 -0.55
N THR A 108 4.55 -15.07 -0.50
CA THR A 108 5.66 -15.53 -1.34
C THR A 108 6.02 -16.98 -1.03
N ALA A 109 6.11 -17.34 0.25
CA ALA A 109 6.38 -18.72 0.67
C ALA A 109 5.28 -19.67 0.22
N TRP A 110 4.02 -19.26 0.40
CA TRP A 110 2.86 -20.05 -0.01
C TRP A 110 2.85 -20.31 -1.52
N MET A 111 3.12 -19.28 -2.31
CA MET A 111 3.23 -19.44 -3.77
C MET A 111 4.38 -20.35 -4.16
N GLY A 112 5.51 -20.28 -3.43
CA GLY A 112 6.64 -21.18 -3.66
C GLY A 112 6.28 -22.63 -3.40
N GLU A 113 5.49 -22.90 -2.38
CA GLU A 113 5.02 -24.26 -2.06
C GLU A 113 4.11 -24.82 -3.16
N MET A 114 3.37 -23.96 -3.85
CA MET A 114 2.47 -24.38 -4.92
C MET A 114 3.14 -24.49 -6.28
N GLN A 115 4.39 -24.03 -6.40
CA GLN A 115 5.07 -23.96 -7.70
C GLN A 115 5.10 -25.30 -8.44
N PRO A 116 5.43 -26.45 -7.81
CA PRO A 116 5.40 -27.73 -8.52
C PRO A 116 4.02 -28.09 -9.07
N GLU A 117 2.97 -27.82 -8.30
CA GLU A 117 1.60 -28.06 -8.75
C GLU A 117 1.22 -27.12 -9.90
N MET A 118 1.63 -25.85 -9.82
CA MET A 118 1.41 -24.88 -10.89
C MET A 118 2.06 -25.35 -12.19
N GLN A 119 3.29 -25.81 -12.13
CA GLN A 119 4.02 -26.32 -13.30
C GLN A 119 3.29 -27.50 -13.93
N THR A 120 2.82 -28.42 -13.10
CA THR A 120 2.07 -29.60 -13.57
C THR A 120 0.77 -29.18 -14.26
N LYS A 121 0.02 -28.24 -13.66
CA LYS A 121 -1.24 -27.78 -14.22
C LYS A 121 -1.04 -26.99 -15.50
N ILE A 122 -0.02 -26.15 -15.55
CA ILE A 122 0.33 -25.41 -16.78
C ILE A 122 0.68 -26.37 -17.90
N ALA A 123 1.51 -27.37 -17.62
CA ALA A 123 1.90 -28.38 -18.61
C ALA A 123 0.69 -29.16 -19.14
N ALA A 124 -0.25 -29.51 -18.24
CA ALA A 124 -1.47 -30.22 -18.63
C ALA A 124 -2.35 -29.38 -19.57
N VAL A 125 -2.52 -28.10 -19.28
CA VAL A 125 -3.30 -27.18 -20.13
C VAL A 125 -2.61 -27.00 -21.48
N MET A 126 -1.31 -26.82 -21.49
CA MET A 126 -0.54 -26.67 -22.74
C MET A 126 -0.67 -27.91 -23.62
N LYS A 127 -0.58 -29.09 -23.02
CA LYS A 127 -0.74 -30.35 -23.74
C LYS A 127 -2.15 -30.49 -24.31
N GLN A 128 -3.17 -30.12 -23.50
CA GLN A 128 -4.58 -30.20 -23.89
C GLN A 128 -4.86 -29.35 -25.15
N HIS A 129 -4.21 -28.18 -25.25
CA HIS A 129 -4.38 -27.24 -26.36
C HIS A 129 -3.35 -27.42 -27.46
N GLY A 130 -2.43 -28.40 -27.34
CA GLY A 130 -1.40 -28.62 -28.33
C GLY A 130 -0.30 -27.55 -28.36
N TRP A 131 -0.22 -26.71 -27.33
CA TRP A 131 0.77 -25.63 -27.28
C TRP A 131 2.15 -26.09 -26.82
N ASP A 132 2.24 -27.27 -26.22
CA ASP A 132 3.50 -27.86 -25.78
C ASP A 132 4.41 -28.24 -26.97
N LYS A 133 3.85 -28.35 -28.19
CA LYS A 133 4.59 -28.63 -29.41
C LYS A 133 5.01 -27.37 -30.16
N ALA A 134 4.50 -26.21 -29.75
CA ALA A 134 4.86 -24.93 -30.35
C ALA A 134 6.16 -24.41 -29.72
N ASN A 135 7.10 -23.98 -30.54
CA ASN A 135 8.33 -23.35 -30.09
C ASN A 135 8.23 -21.85 -30.08
#